data_f005cf3254ea031662bffa4eec9c2fef
#
_entry.id   f005cf3254ea031662bffa4eec9c2fef
#
_cell.length_a   1.000
_cell.length_b   1.000
_cell.length_c   1.000
_cell.angle_alpha   90.00
_cell.angle_beta   90.00
_cell.angle_gamma   90.00
#
_symmetry.space_group_name_H-M   'P 1'
#
loop_
_entity.id
_entity.type
_entity.pdbx_description
1 polymer ?
#
loop_
_entity_poly.entity_id
_entity_poly.type
_entity_poly.pdbx_seq_one_letter_code
_entity_poly.pdbx_strand_id
1 'polypeptide(L)'
;MVAIAASSWGTWSLFLRPSHLPAMVTTPIVFIVMTLSALPFALRGPRTVWDRMTVGLILANALFDALNILAFFGAIEHTTIAIAVLTHYLAPILIVLAAPAIDGVVTPRARPAAAVALLGLIIILEPWNDLADGAILGALLGAASAVCYAGNVFVVRRLAARIGASRALAYHCALASLALAPLLIGKVSALTATQLALLAGGAASLGAASGVVFALGLLRIGSARAAVLTFLEPVVAVAVGFVVWDEPLHATALVGAALVLGAGIEVARKAR
;
A
#
# COMPACT_ATOMS: atom_id res chain seq x y z
N MET A 1 2.02 -11.97 -9.51
CA MET A 1 1.64 -11.84 -8.10
C MET A 1 1.68 -10.38 -7.66
N VAL A 2 2.84 -9.71 -7.58
CA VAL A 2 2.90 -8.29 -7.16
C VAL A 2 2.02 -7.39 -8.02
N ALA A 3 2.10 -7.49 -9.35
CA ALA A 3 1.24 -6.71 -10.25
C ALA A 3 -0.26 -6.95 -10.00
N ILE A 4 -0.66 -8.20 -9.74
CA ILE A 4 -2.06 -8.53 -9.40
C ILE A 4 -2.46 -7.85 -8.09
N ALA A 5 -1.63 -7.93 -7.06
CA ALA A 5 -1.92 -7.32 -5.77
C ALA A 5 -2.01 -5.78 -5.89
N ALA A 6 -1.04 -5.15 -6.55
CA ALA A 6 -1.05 -3.70 -6.77
C ALA A 6 -2.28 -3.25 -7.59
N SER A 7 -2.61 -3.96 -8.67
CA SER A 7 -3.83 -3.68 -9.44
C SER A 7 -5.10 -3.86 -8.61
N SER A 8 -5.15 -4.87 -7.73
CA SER A 8 -6.28 -5.06 -6.82
C SER A 8 -6.43 -3.89 -5.86
N TRP A 9 -5.32 -3.36 -5.33
CA TRP A 9 -5.37 -2.19 -4.43
C TRP A 9 -5.93 -0.94 -5.11
N GLY A 10 -5.68 -0.74 -6.39
CA GLY A 10 -6.31 0.34 -7.17
C GLY A 10 -7.85 0.29 -7.21
N THR A 11 -8.45 -0.85 -6.83
CA THR A 11 -9.92 -0.99 -6.79
C THR A 11 -10.53 -0.72 -5.41
N TRP A 12 -9.77 -0.24 -4.42
CA TRP A 12 -10.29 0.06 -3.08
C TRP A 12 -11.49 1.01 -3.07
N SER A 13 -11.55 1.95 -4.00
CA SER A 13 -12.67 2.89 -4.12
C SER A 13 -14.02 2.20 -4.27
N LEU A 14 -14.08 0.98 -4.84
CA LEU A 14 -15.32 0.21 -4.99
C LEU A 14 -15.98 -0.17 -3.64
N PHE A 15 -15.18 -0.24 -2.58
CA PHE A 15 -15.65 -0.57 -1.22
C PHE A 15 -15.69 0.65 -0.31
N LEU A 16 -14.71 1.54 -0.44
CA LEU A 16 -14.58 2.69 0.47
C LEU A 16 -15.57 3.81 0.15
N ARG A 17 -15.74 4.19 -1.13
CA ARG A 17 -16.67 5.27 -1.49
C ARG A 17 -18.11 4.98 -1.08
N PRO A 18 -18.69 3.78 -1.39
CA PRO A 18 -20.07 3.49 -0.97
C PRO A 18 -20.27 3.36 0.54
N SER A 19 -19.19 3.19 1.30
CA SER A 19 -19.29 3.16 2.76
C SER A 19 -19.57 4.53 3.38
N HIS A 20 -19.16 5.62 2.69
CA HIS A 20 -19.23 7.01 3.19
C HIS A 20 -18.60 7.20 4.59
N LEU A 21 -17.64 6.36 4.95
CA LEU A 21 -16.97 6.41 6.24
C LEU A 21 -15.61 7.11 6.12
N PRO A 22 -15.23 7.92 7.13
CA PRO A 22 -13.90 8.52 7.15
C PRO A 22 -12.82 7.47 7.33
N ALA A 23 -11.64 7.73 6.79
CA ALA A 23 -10.50 6.82 6.82
C ALA A 23 -10.08 6.42 8.25
N MET A 24 -10.21 7.31 9.23
CA MET A 24 -9.94 7.00 10.64
C MET A 24 -10.88 5.95 11.25
N VAL A 25 -12.05 5.71 10.65
CA VAL A 25 -12.98 4.65 11.07
C VAL A 25 -12.76 3.38 10.24
N THR A 26 -12.56 3.53 8.94
CA THR A 26 -12.40 2.39 8.04
C THR A 26 -11.12 1.62 8.32
N THR A 27 -10.01 2.31 8.58
CA THR A 27 -8.68 1.69 8.73
C THR A 27 -8.60 0.65 9.84
N PRO A 28 -8.97 0.94 11.10
CA PRO A 28 -8.90 -0.08 12.15
C PRO A 28 -9.83 -1.26 11.88
N ILE A 29 -11.01 -1.05 11.27
CA ILE A 29 -11.94 -2.13 10.88
C ILE A 29 -11.31 -3.00 9.80
N VAL A 30 -10.70 -2.38 8.79
CA VAL A 30 -9.97 -3.10 7.73
C VAL A 30 -8.88 -3.98 8.33
N PHE A 31 -8.05 -3.48 9.25
CA PHE A 31 -7.03 -4.30 9.90
C PHE A 31 -7.60 -5.44 10.74
N ILE A 32 -8.72 -5.22 11.46
CA ILE A 32 -9.41 -6.30 12.19
C ILE A 32 -9.83 -7.40 11.21
N VAL A 33 -10.49 -7.04 10.11
CA VAL A 33 -10.97 -8.02 9.12
C VAL A 33 -9.80 -8.71 8.43
N MET A 34 -8.74 -7.99 8.06
CA MET A 34 -7.51 -8.59 7.50
C MET A 34 -6.90 -9.60 8.46
N THR A 35 -6.86 -9.29 9.76
CA THR A 35 -6.39 -10.22 10.79
C THR A 35 -7.25 -11.47 10.82
N LEU A 36 -8.57 -11.32 10.93
CA LEU A 36 -9.50 -12.45 11.00
C LEU A 36 -9.46 -13.30 9.74
N SER A 37 -9.31 -12.67 8.57
CA SER A 37 -9.22 -13.36 7.28
C SER A 37 -7.91 -14.15 7.11
N ALA A 38 -6.79 -13.60 7.59
CA ALA A 38 -5.48 -14.25 7.48
C ALA A 38 -5.24 -15.30 8.58
N LEU A 39 -5.89 -15.18 9.75
CA LEU A 39 -5.66 -16.01 10.92
C LEU A 39 -5.84 -17.52 10.67
N PRO A 40 -6.90 -18.02 9.98
CA PRO A 40 -7.06 -19.44 9.72
C PRO A 40 -5.88 -20.05 8.93
N PHE A 41 -5.31 -19.29 7.99
CA PHE A 41 -4.14 -19.70 7.22
C PHE A 41 -2.84 -19.58 8.04
N ALA A 42 -2.76 -18.58 8.90
CA ALA A 42 -1.65 -18.41 9.83
C ALA A 42 -1.54 -19.57 10.82
N LEU A 43 -2.66 -20.10 11.30
CA LEU A 43 -2.68 -21.19 12.28
C LEU A 43 -2.38 -22.59 11.67
N ARG A 44 -2.63 -22.79 10.37
CA ARG A 44 -2.44 -24.09 9.71
C ARG A 44 -0.99 -24.42 9.35
N GLY A 45 -0.09 -23.44 9.35
CA GLY A 45 1.30 -23.65 8.97
C GLY A 45 2.17 -24.20 10.12
N PRO A 46 3.46 -24.51 9.88
CA PRO A 46 4.39 -24.97 10.92
C PRO A 46 4.49 -23.96 12.05
N ARG A 47 4.86 -24.40 13.27
CA ARG A 47 4.95 -23.54 14.44
C ARG A 47 5.92 -22.38 14.20
N THR A 48 5.53 -21.17 14.59
CA THR A 48 6.40 -19.97 14.53
C THR A 48 7.53 -20.12 15.53
N VAL A 49 8.76 -19.89 15.09
CA VAL A 49 9.90 -19.76 16.00
C VAL A 49 9.85 -18.34 16.59
N TRP A 50 9.57 -18.27 17.87
CA TRP A 50 9.51 -17.01 18.62
C TRP A 50 10.91 -16.67 19.14
N ASP A 51 11.65 -15.89 18.40
CA ASP A 51 12.92 -15.30 18.80
C ASP A 51 12.82 -13.76 18.82
N ARG A 52 13.83 -13.11 19.39
CA ARG A 52 13.87 -11.64 19.48
C ARG A 52 13.75 -10.95 18.13
N MET A 53 14.30 -11.57 17.08
CA MET A 53 14.25 -11.01 15.74
C MET A 53 12.84 -11.10 15.14
N THR A 54 12.16 -12.22 15.29
CA THR A 54 10.78 -12.39 14.83
C THR A 54 9.84 -11.39 15.51
N VAL A 55 9.94 -11.27 16.85
CA VAL A 55 9.16 -10.29 17.61
C VAL A 55 9.48 -8.87 17.16
N GLY A 56 10.76 -8.52 17.04
CA GLY A 56 11.20 -7.20 16.57
C GLY A 56 10.67 -6.86 15.17
N LEU A 57 10.66 -7.83 14.23
CA LEU A 57 10.11 -7.63 12.89
C LEU A 57 8.59 -7.45 12.91
N ILE A 58 7.85 -8.18 13.76
CA ILE A 58 6.39 -8.00 13.89
C ILE A 58 6.07 -6.61 14.44
N LEU A 59 6.79 -6.18 15.49
CA LEU A 59 6.61 -4.85 16.08
C LEU A 59 6.98 -3.74 15.08
N ALA A 60 8.11 -3.88 14.38
CA ALA A 60 8.52 -2.93 13.36
C ALA A 60 7.51 -2.85 12.20
N ASN A 61 6.98 -3.99 11.76
CA ASN A 61 5.97 -4.02 10.71
C ASN A 61 4.69 -3.27 11.14
N ALA A 62 4.17 -3.56 12.33
CA ALA A 62 2.98 -2.89 12.86
C ALA A 62 3.21 -1.38 13.06
N LEU A 63 4.39 -0.99 13.57
CA LEU A 63 4.75 0.41 13.76
C LEU A 63 4.85 1.16 12.43
N PHE A 64 5.58 0.62 11.46
CA PHE A 64 5.71 1.24 10.14
C PHE A 64 4.37 1.36 9.44
N ASP A 65 3.51 0.35 9.56
CA ASP A 65 2.19 0.38 8.94
C ASP A 65 1.27 1.41 9.59
N ALA A 66 1.22 1.46 10.93
CA ALA A 66 0.44 2.46 11.66
C ALA A 66 0.93 3.90 11.38
N LEU A 67 2.24 4.14 11.41
CA LEU A 67 2.81 5.46 11.12
C LEU A 67 2.61 5.86 9.66
N ASN A 68 2.73 4.91 8.72
CA ASN A 68 2.44 5.13 7.31
C ASN A 68 1.02 5.67 7.11
N ILE A 69 0.04 4.99 7.68
CA ILE A 69 -1.37 5.36 7.53
C ILE A 69 -1.68 6.69 8.20
N LEU A 70 -1.20 6.92 9.43
CA LEU A 70 -1.42 8.18 10.14
C LEU A 70 -0.80 9.36 9.39
N ALA A 71 0.43 9.20 8.88
CA ALA A 71 1.11 10.23 8.11
C ALA A 71 0.41 10.49 6.76
N PHE A 72 -0.06 9.43 6.07
CA PHE A 72 -0.76 9.57 4.80
C PHE A 72 -2.11 10.26 4.95
N PHE A 73 -2.88 9.94 5.98
CA PHE A 73 -4.14 10.64 6.26
C PHE A 73 -3.90 12.08 6.68
N GLY A 74 -2.89 12.32 7.53
CA GLY A 74 -2.46 13.67 7.83
C GLY A 74 -2.06 14.46 6.57
N ALA A 75 -1.42 13.82 5.59
CA ALA A 75 -1.12 14.46 4.31
C ALA A 75 -2.40 14.89 3.57
N ILE A 76 -3.39 13.99 3.46
CA ILE A 76 -4.67 14.28 2.78
C ILE A 76 -5.45 15.41 3.47
N GLU A 77 -5.34 15.54 4.80
CA GLU A 77 -6.01 16.60 5.55
C GLU A 77 -5.38 17.99 5.34
N HIS A 78 -4.09 18.05 4.96
CA HIS A 78 -3.34 19.32 4.87
C HIS A 78 -2.99 19.72 3.43
N THR A 79 -3.23 18.85 2.43
CA THR A 79 -2.96 19.18 1.02
C THR A 79 -3.93 18.49 0.07
N THR A 80 -3.77 18.69 -1.24
CA THR A 80 -4.57 17.99 -2.23
C THR A 80 -4.26 16.49 -2.25
N ILE A 81 -5.23 15.69 -2.64
CA ILE A 81 -5.04 14.24 -2.81
C ILE A 81 -3.88 13.95 -3.77
N ALA A 82 -3.73 14.75 -4.83
CA ALA A 82 -2.67 14.60 -5.81
C ALA A 82 -1.27 14.74 -5.16
N ILE A 83 -1.06 15.78 -4.34
CA ILE A 83 0.22 16.00 -3.65
C ILE A 83 0.45 14.92 -2.58
N ALA A 84 -0.57 14.57 -1.79
CA ALA A 84 -0.46 13.52 -0.77
C ALA A 84 -0.08 12.16 -1.40
N VAL A 85 -0.76 11.76 -2.47
CA VAL A 85 -0.46 10.51 -3.20
C VAL A 85 0.91 10.58 -3.84
N LEU A 86 1.26 11.67 -4.54
CA LEU A 86 2.56 11.80 -5.20
C LEU A 86 3.73 11.67 -4.22
N THR A 87 3.62 12.34 -3.07
CA THR A 87 4.68 12.30 -2.04
C THR A 87 4.75 10.96 -1.34
N HIS A 88 3.61 10.28 -1.11
CA HIS A 88 3.60 8.88 -0.66
C HIS A 88 4.27 7.94 -1.66
N TYR A 89 4.03 8.11 -2.97
CA TYR A 89 4.64 7.30 -4.02
C TYR A 89 6.13 7.59 -4.28
N LEU A 90 6.78 8.41 -3.46
CA LEU A 90 8.24 8.40 -3.32
C LEU A 90 8.75 7.09 -2.69
N ALA A 91 7.90 6.33 -2.00
CA ALA A 91 8.27 5.06 -1.38
C ALA A 91 8.89 4.04 -2.36
N PRO A 92 8.32 3.76 -3.54
CA PRO A 92 8.96 2.90 -4.53
C PRO A 92 10.36 3.35 -4.94
N ILE A 93 10.60 4.67 -5.03
CA ILE A 93 11.93 5.22 -5.32
C ILE A 93 12.89 4.93 -4.17
N LEU A 94 12.47 5.21 -2.93
CA LEU A 94 13.26 4.92 -1.72
C LEU A 94 13.60 3.42 -1.62
N ILE A 95 12.65 2.54 -1.91
CA ILE A 95 12.87 1.09 -1.90
C ILE A 95 13.91 0.70 -2.96
N VAL A 96 13.78 1.20 -4.19
CA VAL A 96 14.72 0.88 -5.27
C VAL A 96 16.15 1.37 -4.95
N LEU A 97 16.27 2.54 -4.33
CA LEU A 97 17.57 3.09 -3.94
C LEU A 97 18.19 2.34 -2.74
N ALA A 98 17.37 1.94 -1.77
CA ALA A 98 17.83 1.25 -0.55
C ALA A 98 18.02 -0.27 -0.74
N ALA A 99 17.34 -0.90 -1.71
CA ALA A 99 17.38 -2.34 -1.92
C ALA A 99 18.79 -2.94 -2.07
N PRO A 100 19.76 -2.32 -2.76
CA PRO A 100 21.12 -2.84 -2.83
C PRO A 100 21.79 -2.97 -1.46
N ALA A 101 21.56 -1.99 -0.57
CA ALA A 101 22.15 -1.99 0.78
C ALA A 101 21.40 -2.93 1.73
N ILE A 102 20.07 -3.02 1.61
CA ILE A 102 19.23 -3.76 2.55
C ILE A 102 19.04 -5.22 2.14
N ASP A 103 18.80 -5.48 0.85
CA ASP A 103 18.56 -6.82 0.29
C ASP A 103 19.83 -7.47 -0.27
N GLY A 104 20.91 -6.72 -0.45
CA GLY A 104 22.15 -7.19 -1.07
C GLY A 104 22.04 -7.47 -2.56
N VAL A 105 20.94 -7.05 -3.22
CA VAL A 105 20.66 -7.35 -4.63
C VAL A 105 20.56 -6.07 -5.44
N VAL A 106 21.42 -5.92 -6.42
CA VAL A 106 21.36 -4.83 -7.40
C VAL A 106 20.42 -5.21 -8.53
N THR A 107 19.43 -4.36 -8.81
CA THR A 107 18.52 -4.52 -9.95
C THR A 107 18.68 -3.31 -10.88
N PRO A 108 19.60 -3.36 -11.87
CA PRO A 108 19.98 -2.18 -12.66
C PRO A 108 18.81 -1.49 -13.36
N ARG A 109 17.84 -2.27 -13.85
CA ARG A 109 16.66 -1.75 -14.54
C ARG A 109 15.62 -1.11 -13.60
N ALA A 110 15.65 -1.41 -12.31
CA ALA A 110 14.65 -0.88 -11.37
C ALA A 110 14.75 0.63 -11.17
N ARG A 111 15.98 1.19 -11.16
CA ARG A 111 16.17 2.65 -10.99
C ARG A 111 15.56 3.47 -12.12
N PRO A 112 15.95 3.25 -13.40
CA PRO A 112 15.37 4.01 -14.50
C PRO A 112 13.86 3.73 -14.64
N ALA A 113 13.40 2.51 -14.44
CA ALA A 113 11.99 2.17 -14.49
C ALA A 113 11.18 2.87 -13.38
N ALA A 114 11.72 2.95 -12.16
CA ALA A 114 11.07 3.69 -11.07
C ALA A 114 10.97 5.19 -11.37
N ALA A 115 12.01 5.79 -11.97
CA ALA A 115 11.98 7.19 -12.39
C ALA A 115 10.93 7.44 -13.49
N VAL A 116 10.84 6.55 -14.49
CA VAL A 116 9.81 6.64 -15.55
C VAL A 116 8.40 6.45 -14.98
N ALA A 117 8.22 5.50 -14.04
CA ALA A 117 6.93 5.28 -13.40
C ALA A 117 6.50 6.47 -12.53
N LEU A 118 7.44 7.09 -11.79
CA LEU A 118 7.16 8.30 -11.03
C LEU A 118 6.79 9.47 -11.95
N LEU A 119 7.50 9.65 -13.06
CA LEU A 119 7.14 10.66 -14.06
C LEU A 119 5.74 10.41 -14.62
N GLY A 120 5.40 9.17 -14.93
CA GLY A 120 4.06 8.78 -15.34
C GLY A 120 3.01 9.14 -14.29
N LEU A 121 3.29 8.89 -13.01
CA LEU A 121 2.40 9.25 -11.90
C LEU A 121 2.23 10.77 -11.76
N ILE A 122 3.31 11.55 -11.91
CA ILE A 122 3.23 13.02 -11.90
C ILE A 122 2.30 13.52 -13.01
N ILE A 123 2.39 12.93 -14.21
CA ILE A 123 1.54 13.28 -15.35
C ILE A 123 0.08 12.87 -15.11
N ILE A 124 -0.18 11.73 -14.44
CA ILE A 124 -1.53 11.29 -14.08
C ILE A 124 -2.18 12.24 -13.07
N LEU A 125 -1.44 12.64 -12.06
CA LEU A 125 -1.98 13.39 -10.91
C LEU A 125 -2.04 14.89 -11.14
N GLU A 126 -1.31 15.44 -12.12
CA GLU A 126 -1.29 16.87 -12.45
C GLU A 126 -1.21 17.80 -11.21
N PRO A 127 -0.21 17.62 -10.32
CA PRO A 127 -0.18 18.28 -9.00
C PRO A 127 -0.08 19.81 -9.06
N TRP A 128 0.12 20.38 -10.25
CA TRP A 128 0.20 21.81 -10.50
C TRP A 128 -1.18 22.48 -10.66
N ASN A 129 -2.25 21.73 -10.83
CA ASN A 129 -3.58 22.29 -11.07
C ASN A 129 -4.22 22.85 -9.79
N ASP A 130 -3.89 22.28 -8.62
CA ASP A 130 -4.47 22.67 -7.35
C ASP A 130 -3.38 22.76 -6.25
N LEU A 131 -2.84 23.97 -6.03
CA LEU A 131 -1.94 24.24 -4.91
C LEU A 131 -2.76 24.79 -3.73
N ALA A 132 -2.95 23.97 -2.70
CA ALA A 132 -3.65 24.36 -1.48
C ALA A 132 -2.71 25.07 -0.48
N ASP A 133 -3.29 25.94 0.35
CA ASP A 133 -2.63 26.44 1.56
C ASP A 133 -2.28 25.25 2.47
N GLY A 134 -1.04 25.20 2.98
CA GLY A 134 -0.58 24.05 3.76
C GLY A 134 0.07 22.92 2.97
N ALA A 135 0.24 23.06 1.64
CA ALA A 135 0.82 22.06 0.75
C ALA A 135 2.17 21.51 1.25
N ILE A 136 3.00 22.33 1.90
CA ILE A 136 4.31 21.94 2.43
C ILE A 136 4.15 20.90 3.56
N LEU A 137 3.28 21.15 4.53
CA LEU A 137 3.05 20.21 5.64
C LEU A 137 2.48 18.88 5.11
N GLY A 138 1.49 18.95 4.22
CA GLY A 138 0.93 17.76 3.58
C GLY A 138 1.97 16.97 2.80
N ALA A 139 2.84 17.64 2.03
CA ALA A 139 3.92 16.99 1.30
C ALA A 139 4.95 16.34 2.23
N LEU A 140 5.30 16.97 3.35
CA LEU A 140 6.21 16.39 4.36
C LEU A 140 5.60 15.17 5.03
N LEU A 141 4.32 15.20 5.37
CA LEU A 141 3.59 14.05 5.92
C LEU A 141 3.50 12.90 4.89
N GLY A 142 3.23 13.21 3.62
CA GLY A 142 3.25 12.21 2.55
C GLY A 142 4.64 11.60 2.35
N ALA A 143 5.70 12.39 2.43
CA ALA A 143 7.08 11.89 2.37
C ALA A 143 7.43 11.04 3.61
N ALA A 144 6.97 11.40 4.80
CA ALA A 144 7.12 10.59 6.01
C ALA A 144 6.39 9.24 5.87
N SER A 145 5.18 9.27 5.32
CA SER A 145 4.44 8.05 4.96
C SER A 145 5.23 7.18 3.98
N ALA A 146 5.86 7.78 2.94
CA ALA A 146 6.69 7.06 1.99
C ALA A 146 7.88 6.35 2.66
N VAL A 147 8.55 6.99 3.61
CA VAL A 147 9.65 6.39 4.38
C VAL A 147 9.13 5.19 5.20
N CYS A 148 8.01 5.36 5.88
CA CYS A 148 7.40 4.28 6.66
C CYS A 148 6.99 3.11 5.77
N TYR A 149 6.35 3.37 4.64
CA TYR A 149 5.98 2.33 3.68
C TYR A 149 7.21 1.60 3.10
N ALA A 150 8.26 2.33 2.76
CA ALA A 150 9.51 1.73 2.29
C ALA A 150 10.13 0.80 3.35
N GLY A 151 10.18 1.25 4.60
CA GLY A 151 10.61 0.43 5.74
C GLY A 151 9.75 -0.82 5.91
N ASN A 152 8.43 -0.65 5.81
CA ASN A 152 7.46 -1.73 5.91
C ASN A 152 7.70 -2.83 4.87
N VAL A 153 7.93 -2.48 3.60
CA VAL A 153 8.19 -3.46 2.52
C VAL A 153 9.40 -4.33 2.83
N PHE A 154 10.49 -3.75 3.32
CA PHE A 154 11.68 -4.53 3.71
C PHE A 154 11.43 -5.43 4.92
N VAL A 155 10.67 -4.95 5.90
CA VAL A 155 10.29 -5.73 7.09
C VAL A 155 9.36 -6.87 6.72
N VAL A 156 8.31 -6.60 5.93
CA VAL A 156 7.37 -7.63 5.41
C VAL A 156 8.13 -8.74 4.69
N ARG A 157 9.07 -8.39 3.80
CA ARG A 157 9.87 -9.39 3.08
C ARG A 157 10.62 -10.32 4.02
N ARG A 158 11.31 -9.77 5.04
CA ARG A 158 12.06 -10.55 6.02
C ARG A 158 11.14 -11.36 6.92
N LEU A 159 10.05 -10.76 7.38
CA LEU A 159 9.10 -11.42 8.25
C LEU A 159 8.39 -12.57 7.53
N ALA A 160 7.91 -12.34 6.29
CA ALA A 160 7.26 -13.36 5.49
C ALA A 160 8.20 -14.53 5.15
N ALA A 161 9.51 -14.28 4.96
CA ALA A 161 10.50 -15.32 4.77
C ALA A 161 10.69 -16.20 6.03
N ARG A 162 10.51 -15.63 7.23
CA ARG A 162 10.71 -16.34 8.51
C ARG A 162 9.49 -17.13 8.97
N ILE A 163 8.30 -16.52 8.87
CA ILE A 163 7.07 -17.08 9.46
C ILE A 163 5.94 -17.34 8.45
N GLY A 164 6.18 -17.03 7.17
CA GLY A 164 5.18 -17.14 6.11
C GLY A 164 4.33 -15.87 5.96
N ALA A 165 3.82 -15.64 4.73
CA ALA A 165 3.09 -14.43 4.37
C ALA A 165 1.80 -14.22 5.18
N SER A 166 1.01 -15.27 5.36
CA SER A 166 -0.27 -15.16 6.10
C SER A 166 -0.07 -14.84 7.58
N ARG A 167 1.00 -15.38 8.22
CA ARG A 167 1.33 -15.04 9.61
C ARG A 167 1.87 -13.63 9.73
N ALA A 168 2.75 -13.25 8.82
CA ALA A 168 3.28 -11.88 8.79
C ALA A 168 2.12 -10.88 8.72
N LEU A 169 1.15 -11.13 7.82
CA LEU A 169 -0.03 -10.30 7.70
C LEU A 169 -0.90 -10.33 8.95
N ALA A 170 -1.28 -11.52 9.46
CA ALA A 170 -2.17 -11.64 10.62
C ALA A 170 -1.62 -10.94 11.86
N TYR A 171 -0.32 -11.12 12.14
CA TYR A 171 0.27 -10.59 13.37
C TYR A 171 0.47 -9.08 13.34
N HIS A 172 0.95 -8.52 12.21
CA HIS A 172 1.09 -7.07 12.16
C HIS A 172 -0.26 -6.36 12.10
N CYS A 173 -1.24 -6.91 11.35
CA CYS A 173 -2.60 -6.34 11.32
C CYS A 173 -3.27 -6.40 12.69
N ALA A 174 -3.06 -7.48 13.46
CA ALA A 174 -3.56 -7.56 14.83
C ALA A 174 -3.00 -6.46 15.73
N LEU A 175 -1.68 -6.23 15.68
CA LEU A 175 -1.05 -5.16 16.45
C LEU A 175 -1.44 -3.77 15.96
N ALA A 176 -1.52 -3.56 14.64
CA ALA A 176 -1.97 -2.29 14.07
C ALA A 176 -3.44 -1.99 14.44
N SER A 177 -4.32 -3.02 14.41
CA SER A 177 -5.70 -2.87 14.85
C SER A 177 -5.82 -2.50 16.32
N LEU A 178 -5.01 -3.08 17.19
CA LEU A 178 -4.96 -2.73 18.62
C LEU A 178 -4.47 -1.29 18.83
N ALA A 179 -3.43 -0.87 18.12
CA ALA A 179 -2.90 0.49 18.20
C ALA A 179 -3.92 1.54 17.73
N LEU A 180 -4.73 1.20 16.71
CA LEU A 180 -5.72 2.09 16.13
C LEU A 180 -7.13 1.92 16.75
N ALA A 181 -7.34 0.93 17.63
CA ALA A 181 -8.64 0.68 18.29
C ALA A 181 -9.23 1.92 19.01
N PRO A 182 -8.42 2.80 19.65
CA PRO A 182 -8.96 4.02 20.25
C PRO A 182 -9.74 4.92 19.29
N LEU A 183 -9.42 4.90 17.99
CA LEU A 183 -10.10 5.68 16.95
C LEU A 183 -11.57 5.22 16.74
N LEU A 184 -11.93 4.02 17.19
CA LEU A 184 -13.27 3.46 17.08
C LEU A 184 -14.18 3.77 18.28
N ILE A 185 -13.64 4.33 19.36
CA ILE A 185 -14.41 4.62 20.57
C ILE A 185 -15.59 5.55 20.22
N GLY A 186 -16.80 5.12 20.61
CA GLY A 186 -18.04 5.85 20.35
C GLY A 186 -18.53 5.85 18.89
N LYS A 187 -17.81 5.20 17.94
CA LYS A 187 -18.16 5.21 16.51
C LYS A 187 -18.76 3.89 16.01
N VAL A 188 -18.48 2.79 16.68
CA VAL A 188 -18.90 1.44 16.21
C VAL A 188 -20.41 1.27 16.21
N SER A 189 -21.11 1.82 17.22
CA SER A 189 -22.56 1.71 17.36
C SER A 189 -23.37 2.41 16.25
N ALA A 190 -22.72 3.32 15.52
CA ALA A 190 -23.35 4.06 14.41
C ALA A 190 -23.16 3.36 13.05
N LEU A 191 -22.40 2.25 12.99
CA LEU A 191 -22.12 1.55 11.74
C LEU A 191 -23.30 0.68 11.31
N THR A 192 -23.67 0.78 10.04
CA THR A 192 -24.71 -0.07 9.44
C THR A 192 -24.14 -1.42 9.00
N ALA A 193 -25.02 -2.42 8.88
CA ALA A 193 -24.65 -3.75 8.36
C ALA A 193 -24.05 -3.67 6.94
N THR A 194 -24.58 -2.78 6.09
CA THR A 194 -24.07 -2.55 4.73
C THR A 194 -22.63 -2.01 4.75
N GLN A 195 -22.34 -1.03 5.59
CA GLN A 195 -20.99 -0.49 5.76
C GLN A 195 -20.01 -1.57 6.22
N LEU A 196 -20.41 -2.35 7.22
CA LEU A 196 -19.57 -3.47 7.70
C LEU A 196 -19.35 -4.53 6.62
N ALA A 197 -20.37 -4.87 5.82
CA ALA A 197 -20.25 -5.83 4.72
C ALA A 197 -19.29 -5.31 3.60
N LEU A 198 -19.39 -4.03 3.24
CA LEU A 198 -18.48 -3.41 2.28
C LEU A 198 -17.03 -3.46 2.78
N LEU A 199 -16.79 -3.02 4.02
CA LEU A 199 -15.45 -3.04 4.60
C LEU A 199 -14.92 -4.48 4.75
N ALA A 200 -15.77 -5.42 5.16
CA ALA A 200 -15.39 -6.83 5.29
C ALA A 200 -15.01 -7.44 3.92
N GLY A 201 -15.81 -7.19 2.88
CA GLY A 201 -15.54 -7.65 1.53
C GLY A 201 -14.23 -7.08 0.96
N GLY A 202 -14.05 -5.77 1.06
CA GLY A 202 -12.82 -5.09 0.63
C GLY A 202 -11.59 -5.55 1.42
N ALA A 203 -11.69 -5.59 2.75
CA ALA A 203 -10.57 -5.98 3.60
C ALA A 203 -10.17 -7.45 3.42
N ALA A 204 -11.12 -8.37 3.24
CA ALA A 204 -10.81 -9.78 3.00
C ALA A 204 -10.15 -10.00 1.62
N SER A 205 -10.69 -9.38 0.57
CA SER A 205 -10.21 -9.56 -0.81
C SER A 205 -8.99 -8.69 -1.11
N LEU A 206 -9.13 -7.36 -1.00
CA LEU A 206 -8.07 -6.41 -1.38
C LEU A 206 -7.03 -6.25 -0.28
N GLY A 207 -7.43 -6.30 0.98
CA GLY A 207 -6.50 -6.24 2.10
C GLY A 207 -5.77 -7.56 2.31
N ALA A 208 -6.48 -8.59 2.79
CA ALA A 208 -5.86 -9.83 3.23
C ALA A 208 -5.36 -10.69 2.08
N ALA A 209 -6.20 -11.03 1.10
CA ALA A 209 -5.78 -11.91 0.02
C ALA A 209 -4.70 -11.26 -0.85
N SER A 210 -4.89 -9.99 -1.26
CA SER A 210 -3.88 -9.28 -2.05
C SER A 210 -2.61 -9.01 -1.26
N GLY A 211 -2.69 -8.72 0.05
CA GLY A 211 -1.53 -8.56 0.93
C GLY A 211 -0.68 -9.83 1.02
N VAL A 212 -1.31 -11.00 1.17
CA VAL A 212 -0.59 -12.29 1.12
C VAL A 212 0.04 -12.52 -0.25
N VAL A 213 -0.71 -12.28 -1.35
CA VAL A 213 -0.22 -12.41 -2.73
C VAL A 213 0.96 -11.47 -2.98
N PHE A 214 0.90 -10.22 -2.47
CA PHE A 214 1.99 -9.25 -2.52
C PHE A 214 3.24 -9.78 -1.81
N ALA A 215 3.09 -10.22 -0.55
CA ALA A 215 4.21 -10.73 0.25
C ALA A 215 4.87 -11.95 -0.41
N LEU A 216 4.08 -12.88 -0.96
CA LEU A 216 4.61 -14.02 -1.72
C LEU A 216 5.32 -13.59 -3.00
N GLY A 217 4.79 -12.59 -3.70
CA GLY A 217 5.43 -12.00 -4.87
C GLY A 217 6.73 -11.29 -4.53
N LEU A 218 6.73 -10.51 -3.45
CA LEU A 218 7.89 -9.80 -2.91
C LEU A 218 9.06 -10.76 -2.59
N LEU A 219 8.76 -11.92 -2.02
CA LEU A 219 9.76 -12.97 -1.77
C LEU A 219 10.39 -13.50 -3.06
N ARG A 220 9.63 -13.56 -4.16
CA ARG A 220 10.09 -14.13 -5.45
C ARG A 220 10.90 -13.17 -6.30
N ILE A 221 10.50 -11.90 -6.34
CA ILE A 221 11.12 -10.92 -7.27
C ILE A 221 11.98 -9.87 -6.58
N GLY A 222 11.98 -9.80 -5.24
CA GLY A 222 12.73 -8.85 -4.44
C GLY A 222 12.07 -7.47 -4.35
N SER A 223 12.54 -6.65 -3.39
CA SER A 223 11.91 -5.38 -3.04
C SER A 223 11.95 -4.36 -4.17
N ALA A 224 13.07 -4.23 -4.89
CA ALA A 224 13.22 -3.24 -5.94
C ALA A 224 12.27 -3.44 -7.13
N ARG A 225 12.10 -4.70 -7.59
CA ARG A 225 11.14 -4.98 -8.68
C ARG A 225 9.71 -4.87 -8.21
N ALA A 226 9.42 -5.33 -7.00
CA ALA A 226 8.10 -5.22 -6.41
C ALA A 226 7.68 -3.75 -6.31
N ALA A 227 8.57 -2.87 -5.83
CA ALA A 227 8.32 -1.44 -5.70
C ALA A 227 7.91 -0.76 -7.02
N VAL A 228 8.57 -1.07 -8.14
CA VAL A 228 8.16 -0.50 -9.43
C VAL A 228 6.76 -0.97 -9.84
N LEU A 229 6.42 -2.23 -9.55
CA LEU A 229 5.11 -2.77 -9.90
C LEU A 229 3.96 -2.20 -9.03
N THR A 230 4.25 -1.58 -7.87
CA THR A 230 3.20 -0.91 -7.09
C THR A 230 2.65 0.35 -7.75
N PHE A 231 3.38 0.97 -8.69
CA PHE A 231 2.84 2.06 -9.50
C PHE A 231 1.64 1.66 -10.38
N LEU A 232 1.33 0.37 -10.53
CA LEU A 232 0.11 -0.08 -11.20
C LEU A 232 -1.16 0.29 -10.42
N GLU A 233 -1.07 0.44 -9.10
CA GLU A 233 -2.21 0.79 -8.25
C GLU A 233 -2.88 2.11 -8.67
N PRO A 234 -2.20 3.26 -8.78
CA PRO A 234 -2.84 4.49 -9.21
C PRO A 234 -3.35 4.44 -10.65
N VAL A 235 -2.73 3.68 -11.55
CA VAL A 235 -3.24 3.49 -12.92
C VAL A 235 -4.60 2.80 -12.90
N VAL A 236 -4.72 1.74 -12.09
CA VAL A 236 -6.01 1.04 -11.95
C VAL A 236 -7.03 1.91 -11.21
N ALA A 237 -6.60 2.69 -10.21
CA ALA A 237 -7.50 3.61 -9.50
C ALA A 237 -8.12 4.64 -10.43
N VAL A 238 -7.33 5.22 -11.35
CA VAL A 238 -7.83 6.14 -12.38
C VAL A 238 -8.78 5.43 -13.36
N ALA A 239 -8.45 4.22 -13.78
CA ALA A 239 -9.33 3.44 -14.66
C ALA A 239 -10.68 3.13 -13.98
N VAL A 240 -10.67 2.78 -12.68
CA VAL A 240 -11.90 2.59 -11.90
C VAL A 240 -12.67 3.90 -11.73
N GLY A 241 -11.97 5.02 -11.49
CA GLY A 241 -12.55 6.35 -11.42
C GLY A 241 -13.35 6.67 -12.69
N PHE A 242 -12.74 6.46 -13.84
CA PHE A 242 -13.39 6.70 -15.13
C PHE A 242 -14.57 5.75 -15.41
N VAL A 243 -14.39 4.42 -15.22
CA VAL A 243 -15.39 3.43 -15.64
C VAL A 243 -16.57 3.32 -14.66
N VAL A 244 -16.31 3.51 -13.35
CA VAL A 244 -17.32 3.24 -12.30
C VAL A 244 -17.88 4.52 -11.71
N TRP A 245 -17.06 5.57 -11.61
CA TRP A 245 -17.42 6.82 -10.95
C TRP A 245 -17.67 7.98 -11.90
N ASP A 246 -17.65 7.72 -13.23
CA ASP A 246 -17.84 8.73 -14.29
C ASP A 246 -16.88 9.94 -14.18
N GLU A 247 -15.66 9.70 -13.60
CA GLU A 247 -14.65 10.72 -13.51
C GLU A 247 -14.04 11.02 -14.89
N PRO A 248 -13.75 12.29 -15.21
CA PRO A 248 -13.20 12.63 -16.52
C PRO A 248 -11.79 12.02 -16.70
N LEU A 249 -11.56 11.36 -17.84
CA LEU A 249 -10.24 10.81 -18.19
C LEU A 249 -9.53 11.79 -19.15
N HIS A 250 -8.54 12.51 -18.64
CA HIS A 250 -7.72 13.41 -19.45
C HIS A 250 -6.71 12.64 -20.30
N ALA A 251 -6.35 13.19 -21.47
CA ALA A 251 -5.34 12.58 -22.35
C ALA A 251 -3.97 12.41 -21.64
N THR A 252 -3.63 13.31 -20.75
CA THR A 252 -2.44 13.25 -19.89
C THR A 252 -2.43 12.00 -19.03
N ALA A 253 -3.57 11.58 -18.46
CA ALA A 253 -3.67 10.35 -17.68
C ALA A 253 -3.36 9.10 -18.52
N LEU A 254 -3.75 9.07 -19.80
CA LEU A 254 -3.40 7.97 -20.71
C LEU A 254 -1.90 7.90 -21.00
N VAL A 255 -1.26 9.06 -21.20
CA VAL A 255 0.21 9.14 -21.38
C VAL A 255 0.93 8.67 -20.13
N GLY A 256 0.53 9.17 -18.97
CA GLY A 256 1.12 8.76 -17.69
C GLY A 256 0.93 7.27 -17.40
N ALA A 257 -0.25 6.72 -17.68
CA ALA A 257 -0.53 5.29 -17.54
C ALA A 257 0.36 4.44 -18.48
N ALA A 258 0.56 4.88 -19.72
CA ALA A 258 1.46 4.19 -20.66
C ALA A 258 2.91 4.16 -20.17
N LEU A 259 3.41 5.24 -19.56
CA LEU A 259 4.74 5.28 -18.95
C LEU A 259 4.85 4.31 -17.77
N VAL A 260 3.86 4.28 -16.88
CA VAL A 260 3.83 3.35 -15.73
C VAL A 260 3.81 1.90 -16.21
N LEU A 261 2.95 1.56 -17.18
CA LEU A 261 2.85 0.22 -17.74
C LEU A 261 4.15 -0.19 -18.43
N GLY A 262 4.77 0.71 -19.20
CA GLY A 262 6.07 0.48 -19.85
C GLY A 262 7.18 0.19 -18.84
N ALA A 263 7.26 0.98 -17.76
CA ALA A 263 8.20 0.77 -16.67
C ALA A 263 7.98 -0.58 -15.97
N GLY A 264 6.73 -0.95 -15.72
CA GLY A 264 6.35 -2.24 -15.12
C GLY A 264 6.78 -3.43 -16.00
N ILE A 265 6.54 -3.35 -17.31
CA ILE A 265 6.95 -4.37 -18.28
C ILE A 265 8.48 -4.51 -18.31
N GLU A 266 9.21 -3.39 -18.32
CA GLU A 266 10.69 -3.41 -18.37
C GLU A 266 11.28 -4.10 -17.14
N VAL A 267 10.74 -3.85 -15.95
CA VAL A 267 11.18 -4.48 -14.70
C VAL A 267 10.75 -5.95 -14.60
N ALA A 268 9.60 -6.30 -15.19
CA ALA A 268 9.11 -7.68 -15.19
C ALA A 268 9.92 -8.60 -16.13
N ARG A 269 10.57 -8.03 -17.15
CA ARG A 269 11.46 -8.81 -18.05
C ARG A 269 12.61 -9.39 -17.22
N LYS A 270 12.83 -10.72 -17.33
CA LYS A 270 14.00 -11.37 -16.73
C LYS A 270 15.26 -10.73 -17.30
N ALA A 271 16.22 -10.38 -16.44
CA ALA A 271 17.58 -10.12 -16.91
C ALA A 271 18.06 -11.37 -17.64
N ARG A 272 18.34 -11.22 -18.95
CA ARG A 272 19.06 -12.22 -19.72
C ARG A 272 20.51 -12.25 -19.28
#